data_e8c35f805a5cf0fd5416d14627cfaaa2
#
_entry.id   e8c35f805a5cf0fd5416d14627cfaaa2
#
_cell.length_a   1.000
_cell.length_b   1.000
_cell.length_c   1.000
_cell.angle_alpha   90.00
_cell.angle_beta   90.00
_cell.angle_gamma   90.00
#
_symmetry.space_group_name_H-M   'P 1'
#
loop_
_entity.id
_entity.type
_entity.pdbx_description
1 polymer ?
#
loop_
_entity_poly.entity_id
_entity_poly.type
_entity_poly.pdbx_seq_one_letter_code
_entity_poly.pdbx_strand_id
1 'polypeptide(L)'
;LIASRLSSDSLLVSNEVIRSRAGILKENMIKWGASHVVVTNNDPADFHNLKGAFDIIVVDAPCSGEGMFRKDPNAIQEWSENNLQLCSERQQRILADIWPCLKPGGFLVYSTCTYNPGENEAILELLIRKYGARSIEITPLFPGIVPGNSNAHCYHFYPHRIPGEGFFT
;
A
#
# COMPACT_ATOMS: atom_id res chain seq x y z
N LEU A 1 2.30 12.40 -6.23
CA LEU A 1 1.14 12.01 -7.05
C LEU A 1 -0.18 12.22 -6.32
N ILE A 2 -0.42 11.61 -5.12
CA ILE A 2 -1.69 11.74 -4.39
C ILE A 2 -2.00 13.21 -4.12
N ALA A 3 -1.08 13.97 -3.53
CA ALA A 3 -1.25 15.39 -3.24
C ALA A 3 -1.69 16.24 -4.46
N SER A 4 -1.25 15.88 -5.67
CA SER A 4 -1.64 16.60 -6.90
C SER A 4 -3.07 16.30 -7.38
N ARG A 5 -3.75 15.35 -6.77
CA ARG A 5 -5.12 14.95 -7.13
C ARG A 5 -6.13 15.34 -6.07
N LEU A 6 -5.68 15.81 -4.93
CA LEU A 6 -6.54 16.29 -3.85
C LEU A 6 -6.94 17.75 -4.07
N SER A 7 -8.15 18.09 -3.63
CA SER A 7 -8.60 19.49 -3.58
C SER A 7 -7.91 20.25 -2.45
N SER A 8 -7.98 21.58 -2.48
CA SER A 8 -7.45 22.45 -1.42
C SER A 8 -8.11 22.21 -0.06
N ASP A 9 -9.33 21.67 -0.05
CA ASP A 9 -10.13 21.43 1.17
C ASP A 9 -9.86 20.02 1.76
N SER A 10 -8.98 19.25 1.11
CA SER A 10 -8.56 17.93 1.58
C SER A 10 -7.36 18.04 2.50
N LEU A 11 -7.17 17.06 3.37
CA LEU A 11 -5.96 16.89 4.18
C LEU A 11 -5.31 15.55 3.84
N LEU A 12 -4.03 15.57 3.45
CA LEU A 12 -3.21 14.39 3.29
C LEU A 12 -2.34 14.18 4.54
N VAL A 13 -2.55 13.07 5.22
CA VAL A 13 -1.62 12.60 6.25
C VAL A 13 -0.68 11.58 5.61
N SER A 14 0.61 11.91 5.50
CA SER A 14 1.63 11.05 4.91
C SER A 14 2.54 10.52 6.00
N ASN A 15 2.45 9.22 6.30
CA ASN A 15 3.16 8.58 7.38
C ASN A 15 4.32 7.73 6.88
N GLU A 16 5.44 7.77 7.60
CA GLU A 16 6.59 6.89 7.40
C GLU A 16 7.11 6.42 8.77
N VAL A 17 7.17 5.12 8.96
CA VAL A 17 7.58 4.49 10.24
C VAL A 17 9.07 4.67 10.50
N ILE A 18 9.89 4.59 9.45
CA ILE A 18 11.35 4.66 9.55
C ILE A 18 11.78 6.13 9.65
N ARG A 19 12.33 6.52 10.80
CA ARG A 19 12.68 7.90 11.10
C ARG A 19 13.61 8.56 10.07
N SER A 20 14.61 7.84 9.57
CA SER A 20 15.53 8.37 8.54
C SER A 20 14.80 8.66 7.22
N ARG A 21 13.81 7.84 6.86
CA ARG A 21 12.99 8.02 5.66
C ARG A 21 11.92 9.09 5.83
N ALA A 22 11.41 9.28 7.04
CA ALA A 22 10.44 10.35 7.36
C ALA A 22 11.01 11.74 7.08
N GLY A 23 12.32 11.94 7.32
CA GLY A 23 13.03 13.16 6.94
C GLY A 23 12.99 13.43 5.44
N ILE A 24 13.27 12.41 4.63
CA ILE A 24 13.23 12.48 3.16
C ILE A 24 11.80 12.76 2.67
N LEU A 25 10.81 12.08 3.26
CA LEU A 25 9.40 12.31 2.95
C LEU A 25 9.02 13.77 3.20
N LYS A 26 9.39 14.32 4.35
CA LYS A 26 9.14 15.72 4.70
C LYS A 26 9.77 16.69 3.70
N GLU A 27 11.04 16.47 3.33
CA GLU A 27 11.71 17.30 2.32
C GLU A 27 11.00 17.26 0.97
N ASN A 28 10.56 16.08 0.54
CA ASN A 28 9.83 15.92 -0.72
C ASN A 28 8.48 16.66 -0.67
N MET A 29 7.76 16.61 0.45
CA MET A 29 6.50 17.35 0.60
C MET A 29 6.71 18.86 0.61
N ILE A 30 7.78 19.36 1.26
CA ILE A 30 8.15 20.78 1.22
C ILE A 30 8.49 21.22 -0.20
N LYS A 31 9.30 20.44 -0.93
CA LYS A 31 9.62 20.72 -2.34
C LYS A 31 8.40 20.72 -3.24
N TRP A 32 7.42 19.87 -2.95
CA TRP A 32 6.16 19.84 -3.67
C TRP A 32 5.30 21.10 -3.45
N GLY A 33 5.40 21.71 -2.26
CA GLY A 33 4.75 22.97 -1.91
C GLY A 33 3.26 22.88 -1.61
N ALA A 34 2.72 21.68 -1.35
CA ALA A 34 1.31 21.52 -0.98
C ALA A 34 1.09 21.88 0.50
N SER A 35 0.18 22.83 0.77
CA SER A 35 -0.12 23.32 2.12
C SER A 35 -1.02 22.39 2.95
N HIS A 36 -1.72 21.47 2.29
CA HIS A 36 -2.68 20.54 2.89
C HIS A 36 -2.08 19.15 3.16
N VAL A 37 -0.77 19.08 3.45
CA VAL A 37 -0.06 17.83 3.75
C VAL A 37 0.55 17.90 5.15
N VAL A 38 0.27 16.88 5.96
CA VAL A 38 0.92 16.63 7.24
C VAL A 38 1.80 15.40 7.11
N VAL A 39 3.08 15.51 7.48
CA VAL A 39 4.01 14.37 7.53
C VAL A 39 4.13 13.90 8.97
N THR A 40 3.95 12.60 9.18
CA THR A 40 4.06 11.95 10.48
C THR A 40 5.12 10.85 10.47
N ASN A 41 5.66 10.55 11.66
CA ASN A 41 6.58 9.44 11.86
C ASN A 41 6.07 8.59 13.03
N ASN A 42 5.11 7.73 12.74
CA ASN A 42 4.36 6.95 13.72
C ASN A 42 4.27 5.48 13.32
N ASP A 43 4.18 4.58 14.29
CA ASP A 43 3.73 3.22 14.03
C ASP A 43 2.23 3.25 13.67
N PRO A 44 1.71 2.37 12.79
CA PRO A 44 0.29 2.29 12.47
C PRO A 44 -0.62 2.20 13.69
N ALA A 45 -0.20 1.54 14.76
CA ALA A 45 -0.94 1.44 16.00
C ALA A 45 -1.18 2.79 16.71
N ASP A 46 -0.32 3.79 16.46
CA ASP A 46 -0.47 5.13 17.06
C ASP A 46 -1.70 5.88 16.54
N PHE A 47 -2.24 5.45 15.40
CA PHE A 47 -3.46 6.04 14.82
C PHE A 47 -4.76 5.55 15.47
N HIS A 48 -4.71 4.67 16.47
CA HIS A 48 -5.87 4.02 17.09
C HIS A 48 -6.95 4.99 17.61
N ASN A 49 -6.58 6.22 17.95
CA ASN A 49 -7.51 7.26 18.38
C ASN A 49 -8.26 7.95 17.22
N LEU A 50 -7.83 7.76 15.98
CA LEU A 50 -8.40 8.38 14.78
C LEU A 50 -9.47 7.49 14.13
N LYS A 51 -10.36 6.90 14.96
CA LYS A 51 -11.43 6.01 14.47
C LYS A 51 -12.35 6.75 13.51
N GLY A 52 -12.56 6.16 12.32
CA GLY A 52 -13.43 6.73 11.31
C GLY A 52 -13.02 8.14 10.85
N ALA A 53 -11.73 8.47 10.91
CA ALA A 53 -11.25 9.80 10.54
C ALA A 53 -10.98 9.94 9.04
N PHE A 54 -10.61 8.86 8.35
CA PHE A 54 -10.15 8.91 6.97
C PHE A 54 -11.20 8.42 5.98
N ASP A 55 -11.40 9.18 4.92
CA ASP A 55 -12.23 8.79 3.78
C ASP A 55 -11.51 7.79 2.87
N ILE A 56 -10.18 7.94 2.76
CA ILE A 56 -9.32 7.09 1.95
C ILE A 56 -8.07 6.77 2.75
N ILE A 57 -7.68 5.50 2.79
CA ILE A 57 -6.39 5.03 3.32
C ILE A 57 -5.63 4.35 2.19
N VAL A 58 -4.37 4.74 2.00
CA VAL A 58 -3.46 4.09 1.04
C VAL A 58 -2.34 3.41 1.82
N VAL A 59 -2.15 2.13 1.59
CA VAL A 59 -1.12 1.30 2.21
C VAL A 59 -0.18 0.79 1.13
N ASP A 60 0.99 1.40 1.05
CA ASP A 60 2.13 0.85 0.34
C ASP A 60 2.86 -0.07 1.31
N ALA A 61 2.54 -1.35 1.26
CA ALA A 61 2.88 -2.28 2.32
C ALA A 61 4.32 -2.78 2.22
N PRO A 62 5.04 -2.91 3.35
CA PRO A 62 6.32 -3.61 3.35
C PRO A 62 6.11 -5.06 2.89
N CYS A 63 6.92 -5.52 1.95
CA CYS A 63 6.77 -6.82 1.32
C CYS A 63 8.13 -7.48 1.04
N SER A 64 8.11 -8.72 0.58
CA SER A 64 9.32 -9.50 0.23
C SER A 64 10.13 -8.91 -0.95
N GLY A 65 9.52 -7.99 -1.72
CA GLY A 65 10.24 -7.17 -2.69
C GLY A 65 10.60 -7.87 -4.00
N GLU A 66 9.87 -8.90 -4.41
CA GLU A 66 10.16 -9.65 -5.66
C GLU A 66 10.15 -8.74 -6.91
N GLY A 67 9.37 -7.68 -6.91
CA GLY A 67 9.35 -6.68 -7.99
C GLY A 67 10.66 -5.91 -8.14
N MET A 68 11.52 -5.93 -7.12
CA MET A 68 12.82 -5.27 -7.12
C MET A 68 13.94 -6.11 -7.70
N PHE A 69 13.75 -7.42 -7.94
CA PHE A 69 14.79 -8.36 -8.37
C PHE A 69 15.53 -7.93 -9.64
N ARG A 70 14.84 -7.25 -10.55
CA ARG A 70 15.45 -6.73 -11.77
C ARG A 70 16.39 -5.55 -11.50
N LYS A 71 16.11 -4.76 -10.48
CA LYS A 71 16.81 -3.50 -10.18
C LYS A 71 17.89 -3.68 -9.13
N ASP A 72 17.62 -4.49 -8.14
CA ASP A 72 18.51 -4.71 -7.00
C ASP A 72 18.83 -6.20 -6.83
N PRO A 73 20.05 -6.62 -7.22
CA PRO A 73 20.50 -8.00 -7.02
C PRO A 73 20.52 -8.44 -5.55
N ASN A 74 20.66 -7.51 -4.59
CA ASN A 74 20.64 -7.84 -3.17
C ASN A 74 19.24 -8.31 -2.73
N ALA A 75 18.18 -7.79 -3.33
CA ALA A 75 16.82 -8.22 -3.06
C ALA A 75 16.62 -9.72 -3.30
N ILE A 76 17.33 -10.30 -4.28
CA ILE A 76 17.30 -11.75 -4.55
C ILE A 76 17.96 -12.52 -3.40
N GLN A 77 19.07 -12.00 -2.85
CA GLN A 77 19.80 -12.66 -1.77
C GLN A 77 19.07 -12.57 -0.43
N GLU A 78 18.34 -11.50 -0.21
CA GLU A 78 17.54 -11.26 1.00
C GLU A 78 16.20 -12.00 0.99
N TRP A 79 15.74 -12.42 -0.19
CA TRP A 79 14.47 -13.12 -0.32
C TRP A 79 14.55 -14.54 0.28
N SER A 80 13.52 -14.89 1.04
CA SER A 80 13.31 -16.23 1.59
C SER A 80 11.83 -16.44 1.92
N GLU A 81 11.39 -17.69 1.96
CA GLU A 81 10.03 -18.04 2.40
C GLU A 81 9.74 -17.53 3.81
N ASN A 82 10.73 -17.56 4.68
CA ASN A 82 10.60 -17.05 6.05
C ASN A 82 10.38 -15.53 6.06
N ASN A 83 11.11 -14.79 5.23
CA ASN A 83 10.94 -13.34 5.10
C ASN A 83 9.56 -12.99 4.51
N LEU A 84 9.09 -13.76 3.54
CA LEU A 84 7.76 -13.64 2.97
C LEU A 84 6.66 -13.78 4.04
N GLN A 85 6.75 -14.82 4.88
CA GLN A 85 5.80 -15.02 5.98
C GLN A 85 5.81 -13.85 6.96
N LEU A 86 7.01 -13.39 7.36
CA LEU A 86 7.16 -12.23 8.24
C LEU A 86 6.57 -10.95 7.64
N CYS A 87 6.72 -10.75 6.33
CA CYS A 87 6.11 -9.62 5.63
C CYS A 87 4.59 -9.72 5.63
N SER A 88 4.03 -10.89 5.31
CA SER A 88 2.59 -11.13 5.34
C SER A 88 1.98 -10.88 6.73
N GLU A 89 2.61 -11.37 7.79
CA GLU A 89 2.18 -11.11 9.17
C GLU A 89 2.23 -9.61 9.52
N ARG A 90 3.28 -8.91 9.09
CA ARG A 90 3.42 -7.46 9.27
C ARG A 90 2.33 -6.69 8.53
N GLN A 91 2.02 -7.07 7.30
CA GLN A 91 0.93 -6.49 6.52
C GLN A 91 -0.42 -6.65 7.23
N GLN A 92 -0.70 -7.85 7.75
CA GLN A 92 -1.92 -8.12 8.50
C GLN A 92 -2.02 -7.25 9.76
N ARG A 93 -0.91 -7.07 10.49
CA ARG A 93 -0.85 -6.19 11.66
C ARG A 93 -1.14 -4.75 11.26
N ILE A 94 -0.44 -4.21 10.26
CA ILE A 94 -0.66 -2.84 9.78
C ILE A 94 -2.13 -2.61 9.43
N LEU A 95 -2.72 -3.53 8.66
CA LEU A 95 -4.11 -3.43 8.25
C LEU A 95 -5.08 -3.50 9.45
N ALA A 96 -4.79 -4.34 10.45
CA ALA A 96 -5.59 -4.43 11.66
C ALA A 96 -5.56 -3.11 12.47
N ASP A 97 -4.40 -2.47 12.54
CA ASP A 97 -4.21 -1.22 13.27
C ASP A 97 -4.92 -0.03 12.60
N ILE A 98 -4.88 0.05 11.27
CA ILE A 98 -5.42 1.20 10.53
C ILE A 98 -6.88 1.02 10.08
N TRP A 99 -7.38 -0.20 9.97
CA TRP A 99 -8.75 -0.46 9.51
C TRP A 99 -9.81 0.32 10.30
N PRO A 100 -9.73 0.41 11.64
CA PRO A 100 -10.68 1.20 12.41
C PRO A 100 -10.65 2.70 12.12
N CYS A 101 -9.58 3.19 11.51
CA CYS A 101 -9.42 4.60 11.15
C CYS A 101 -10.17 4.98 9.87
N LEU A 102 -10.54 3.98 9.06
CA LEU A 102 -11.33 4.18 7.84
C LEU A 102 -12.79 4.44 8.20
N LYS A 103 -13.38 5.43 7.55
CA LYS A 103 -14.82 5.70 7.66
C LYS A 103 -15.64 4.53 7.10
N PRO A 104 -16.83 4.27 7.63
CA PRO A 104 -17.81 3.41 6.96
C PRO A 104 -18.06 3.89 5.52
N GLY A 105 -17.91 3.00 4.54
CA GLY A 105 -17.99 3.36 3.11
C GLY A 105 -16.77 4.06 2.52
N GLY A 106 -15.71 4.22 3.30
CA GLY A 106 -14.43 4.73 2.82
C GLY A 106 -13.67 3.73 1.95
N PHE A 107 -12.58 4.17 1.32
CA PHE A 107 -11.78 3.38 0.39
C PHE A 107 -10.43 3.02 0.99
N LEU A 108 -10.05 1.76 0.89
CA LEU A 108 -8.70 1.29 1.16
C LEU A 108 -8.03 0.92 -0.17
N VAL A 109 -6.87 1.50 -0.43
CA VAL A 109 -5.97 1.09 -1.52
C VAL A 109 -4.81 0.35 -0.87
N TYR A 110 -4.65 -0.92 -1.21
CA TYR A 110 -3.55 -1.76 -0.76
C TYR A 110 -2.62 -2.03 -1.91
N SER A 111 -1.31 -1.88 -1.69
CA SER A 111 -0.31 -2.14 -2.73
C SER A 111 0.95 -2.77 -2.16
N THR A 112 1.65 -3.52 -3.00
CA THR A 112 2.96 -4.12 -2.73
C THR A 112 3.85 -4.06 -3.96
N CYS A 113 5.15 -4.24 -3.77
CA CYS A 113 6.10 -4.49 -4.86
C CYS A 113 6.52 -5.97 -4.93
N THR A 114 5.63 -6.91 -4.62
CA THR A 114 5.87 -8.34 -4.76
C THR A 114 4.87 -9.00 -5.70
N TYR A 115 5.18 -10.21 -6.17
CA TYR A 115 4.28 -11.03 -6.98
C TYR A 115 3.62 -12.15 -6.18
N ASN A 116 4.00 -12.31 -4.92
CA ASN A 116 3.62 -13.45 -4.10
C ASN A 116 2.14 -13.38 -3.69
N PRO A 117 1.33 -14.42 -4.00
CA PRO A 117 -0.08 -14.45 -3.61
C PRO A 117 -0.32 -14.40 -2.10
N GLY A 118 0.64 -14.88 -1.28
CA GLY A 118 0.56 -14.84 0.18
C GLY A 118 0.61 -13.43 0.77
N GLU A 119 1.18 -12.50 0.03
CA GLU A 119 1.27 -11.08 0.40
C GLU A 119 0.28 -10.20 -0.38
N ASN A 120 -0.38 -10.74 -1.39
CA ASN A 120 -1.27 -10.04 -2.31
C ASN A 120 -2.71 -10.54 -2.15
N GLU A 121 -3.11 -11.54 -2.92
CA GLU A 121 -4.49 -12.04 -2.93
C GLU A 121 -4.94 -12.54 -1.56
N ALA A 122 -4.09 -13.23 -0.81
CA ALA A 122 -4.42 -13.73 0.52
C ALA A 122 -4.73 -12.59 1.51
N ILE A 123 -4.06 -11.45 1.38
CA ILE A 123 -4.35 -10.25 2.19
C ILE A 123 -5.70 -9.65 1.81
N LEU A 124 -6.04 -9.57 0.52
CA LEU A 124 -7.36 -9.09 0.08
C LEU A 124 -8.48 -10.01 0.56
N GLU A 125 -8.31 -11.32 0.46
CA GLU A 125 -9.28 -12.30 0.98
C GLU A 125 -9.46 -12.19 2.50
N LEU A 126 -8.37 -11.90 3.23
CA LEU A 126 -8.44 -11.62 4.66
C LEU A 126 -9.26 -10.37 4.95
N LEU A 127 -9.06 -9.28 4.19
CA LEU A 127 -9.83 -8.04 4.35
C LEU A 127 -11.33 -8.28 4.11
N ILE A 128 -11.67 -9.03 3.08
CA ILE A 128 -13.06 -9.39 2.77
C ILE A 128 -13.66 -10.22 3.92
N ARG A 129 -12.97 -11.30 4.31
CA ARG A 129 -13.47 -12.25 5.31
C ARG A 129 -13.55 -11.65 6.72
N LYS A 130 -12.52 -10.89 7.14
CA LYS A 130 -12.40 -10.41 8.52
C LYS A 130 -13.13 -9.09 8.76
N TYR A 131 -13.11 -8.20 7.77
CA TYR A 131 -13.60 -6.85 7.93
C TYR A 131 -14.83 -6.53 7.07
N GLY A 132 -15.27 -7.46 6.24
CA GLY A 132 -16.42 -7.24 5.35
C GLY A 132 -16.13 -6.26 4.22
N ALA A 133 -14.86 -6.11 3.84
CA ALA A 133 -14.47 -5.31 2.69
C ALA A 133 -15.11 -5.84 1.40
N ARG A 134 -15.35 -4.95 0.45
CA ARG A 134 -15.76 -5.31 -0.91
C ARG A 134 -14.74 -4.79 -1.89
N SER A 135 -14.15 -5.66 -2.69
CA SER A 135 -13.25 -5.25 -3.76
C SER A 135 -14.01 -4.50 -4.85
N ILE A 136 -13.36 -3.54 -5.46
CA ILE A 136 -13.94 -2.69 -6.50
C ILE A 136 -13.27 -3.04 -7.81
N GLU A 137 -14.08 -3.37 -8.81
CA GLU A 137 -13.58 -3.56 -10.17
C GLU A 137 -13.19 -2.22 -10.77
N ILE A 138 -11.95 -2.13 -11.26
CA ILE A 138 -11.43 -0.97 -11.98
C ILE A 138 -11.10 -1.40 -13.39
N THR A 139 -11.66 -0.72 -14.38
CA THR A 139 -11.28 -0.95 -15.76
C THR A 139 -9.81 -0.54 -15.97
N PRO A 140 -8.90 -1.45 -16.34
CA PRO A 140 -7.50 -1.11 -16.53
C PRO A 140 -7.32 -0.04 -17.59
N LEU A 141 -6.58 1.02 -17.26
CA LEU A 141 -6.31 2.15 -18.16
C LEU A 141 -5.26 1.83 -19.22
N PHE A 142 -4.47 0.77 -19.00
CA PHE A 142 -3.36 0.40 -19.89
C PHE A 142 -3.42 -1.07 -20.28
N PRO A 143 -3.13 -1.40 -21.55
CA PRO A 143 -2.93 -2.79 -21.96
C PRO A 143 -1.69 -3.35 -21.23
N GLY A 144 -1.78 -4.59 -20.75
CA GLY A 144 -0.69 -5.25 -20.04
C GLY A 144 -0.88 -5.38 -18.54
N ILE A 145 -1.81 -4.65 -17.93
CA ILE A 145 -2.25 -4.91 -16.56
C ILE A 145 -2.99 -6.25 -16.53
N VAL A 146 -2.62 -7.10 -15.59
CA VAL A 146 -3.17 -8.45 -15.47
C VAL A 146 -4.10 -8.50 -14.26
N PRO A 147 -5.39 -8.81 -14.42
CA PRO A 147 -6.26 -9.10 -13.29
C PRO A 147 -5.71 -10.26 -12.46
N GLY A 148 -5.82 -10.18 -11.15
CA GLY A 148 -5.43 -11.27 -10.26
C GLY A 148 -6.39 -12.45 -10.35
N ASN A 149 -5.92 -13.61 -9.91
CA ASN A 149 -6.70 -14.84 -9.94
C ASN A 149 -7.30 -15.14 -8.54
N SER A 150 -8.20 -14.28 -8.10
CA SER A 150 -8.89 -14.43 -6.82
C SER A 150 -10.37 -14.02 -6.96
N ASN A 151 -11.14 -14.22 -5.89
CA ASN A 151 -12.51 -13.71 -5.80
C ASN A 151 -12.57 -12.19 -5.55
N ALA A 152 -11.40 -11.56 -5.31
CA ALA A 152 -11.27 -10.13 -5.17
C ALA A 152 -10.76 -9.50 -6.47
N HIS A 153 -11.30 -8.34 -6.83
CA HIS A 153 -10.72 -7.55 -7.91
C HIS A 153 -9.37 -7.00 -7.48
N CYS A 154 -8.32 -7.36 -8.20
CA CYS A 154 -6.94 -6.92 -7.98
C CYS A 154 -6.15 -6.96 -9.28
N TYR A 155 -5.00 -6.31 -9.29
CA TYR A 155 -4.27 -6.04 -10.51
C TYR A 155 -2.78 -6.19 -10.32
N HIS A 156 -2.15 -6.96 -11.22
CA HIS A 156 -0.70 -7.14 -11.29
C HIS A 156 -0.10 -6.32 -12.43
N PHE A 157 1.02 -5.68 -12.11
CA PHE A 157 1.83 -4.91 -13.04
C PHE A 157 3.17 -5.61 -13.20
N TYR A 158 3.28 -6.44 -14.24
CA TYR A 158 4.48 -7.21 -14.51
C TYR A 158 5.45 -6.45 -15.42
N PRO A 159 6.76 -6.40 -15.09
CA PRO A 159 7.74 -5.61 -15.86
C PRO A 159 7.97 -6.11 -17.28
N HIS A 160 7.57 -7.34 -17.62
CA HIS A 160 7.60 -7.85 -18.99
C HIS A 160 6.38 -7.44 -19.84
N ARG A 161 5.36 -6.85 -19.22
CA ARG A 161 4.13 -6.41 -19.90
C ARG A 161 3.97 -4.90 -19.95
N ILE A 162 4.50 -4.21 -18.93
CA ILE A 162 4.43 -2.75 -18.83
C ILE A 162 5.79 -2.18 -18.46
N PRO A 163 6.14 -0.97 -18.90
CA PRO A 163 7.35 -0.29 -18.43
C PRO A 163 7.24 0.00 -16.92
N GLY A 164 8.23 -0.41 -16.14
CA GLY A 164 8.27 -0.19 -14.70
C GLY A 164 8.81 -1.37 -13.91
N GLU A 165 8.68 -1.26 -12.61
CA GLU A 165 8.98 -2.32 -11.63
C GLU A 165 7.72 -3.16 -11.38
N GLY A 166 7.87 -4.29 -10.68
CA GLY A 166 6.72 -5.09 -10.27
C GLY A 166 5.86 -4.37 -9.24
N PHE A 167 4.56 -4.46 -9.43
CA PHE A 167 3.60 -3.81 -8.54
C PHE A 167 2.29 -4.60 -8.50
N PHE A 168 1.62 -4.54 -7.37
CA PHE A 168 0.29 -5.10 -7.13
C PHE A 168 -0.62 -4.08 -6.44
N THR A 169 -1.88 -4.08 -6.79
CA THR A 169 -2.91 -3.30 -6.09
C THR A 169 -4.27 -3.94 -6.20
#